data_87f687d5465ba442f70f9385570e5c67
#
_entry.id   87f687d5465ba442f70f9385570e5c67
#
_cell.length_a   1.000
_cell.length_b   1.000
_cell.length_c   1.000
_cell.angle_alpha   90.00
_cell.angle_beta   90.00
_cell.angle_gamma   90.00
#
_symmetry.space_group_name_H-M   'P 1'
#
loop_
_entity.id
_entity.type
_entity.pdbx_description
1 polymer ?
#
loop_
_entity_poly.entity_id
_entity_poly.type
_entity_poly.pdbx_seq_one_letter_code
_entity_poly.pdbx_strand_id
1 'polypeptide(L)'
;MSKRKDPDWFLKLFFYLMLVTFGLIVFLAASVYSKTSTWDEYLKEDVVGNRTVWYDDSILITAPYRALDPAGVEISLYDRAPGVADYTKLTLVIDENPTPCCATFEFHDIVPHIMTNVRVNAYTDLRVISENNYDVLRYNKQFIKAAGGCSAPPVLTSNKPFGTINLIQTNGWTKIKIWHPNFSGMQFNQLTRSEIPAEYIENVQLYVEDKLVWEYNGTIGIAQDVFFMMPIHTEGKHVVIYARDNLGTEFTYDNIN
;
A
#
# COMPACT_ATOMS: atom_id res chain seq x y z
N MET A 1 54.63 -19.07 54.09
CA MET A 1 54.61 -19.00 52.62
C MET A 1 53.79 -17.80 52.18
N SER A 2 54.46 -16.68 51.84
CA SER A 2 53.81 -15.48 51.33
C SER A 2 53.51 -15.67 49.85
N LYS A 3 52.21 -15.67 49.46
CA LYS A 3 51.82 -15.70 48.04
C LYS A 3 52.22 -14.36 47.43
N ARG A 4 53.25 -14.34 46.57
CA ARG A 4 53.58 -13.20 45.72
C ARG A 4 52.31 -12.89 44.90
N LYS A 5 51.77 -11.69 45.07
CA LYS A 5 50.72 -11.19 44.21
C LYS A 5 51.34 -10.96 42.82
N ASP A 6 50.65 -11.53 41.81
CA ASP A 6 51.03 -11.37 40.41
C ASP A 6 51.02 -9.85 40.09
N PRO A 7 52.16 -9.23 39.70
CA PRO A 7 52.25 -7.79 39.49
C PRO A 7 51.32 -7.27 38.38
N ASP A 8 50.85 -8.16 37.50
CA ASP A 8 49.99 -7.80 36.36
C ASP A 8 48.50 -7.93 36.64
N TRP A 9 48.09 -8.29 37.89
CA TRP A 9 46.70 -8.49 38.20
C TRP A 9 45.85 -7.19 38.04
N PHE A 10 46.45 -6.03 38.30
CA PHE A 10 45.83 -4.72 38.19
C PHE A 10 45.60 -4.34 36.72
N LEU A 11 46.59 -4.64 35.85
CA LEU A 11 46.47 -4.42 34.41
C LEU A 11 45.36 -5.32 33.79
N LYS A 12 45.31 -6.58 34.18
CA LYS A 12 44.30 -7.55 33.76
C LYS A 12 42.89 -7.12 34.22
N LEU A 13 42.76 -6.63 35.44
CA LEU A 13 41.49 -6.13 35.98
C LEU A 13 41.07 -4.85 35.24
N PHE A 14 41.98 -3.93 34.95
CA PHE A 14 41.71 -2.72 34.21
C PHE A 14 41.23 -3.00 32.75
N PHE A 15 41.89 -3.93 32.07
CA PHE A 15 41.47 -4.36 30.72
C PHE A 15 40.10 -5.05 30.74
N TYR A 16 39.82 -5.87 31.76
CA TYR A 16 38.52 -6.52 31.90
C TYR A 16 37.42 -5.51 32.16
N LEU A 17 37.65 -4.53 33.03
CA LEU A 17 36.70 -3.43 33.27
C LEU A 17 36.50 -2.58 32.00
N MET A 18 37.51 -2.25 31.24
CA MET A 18 37.37 -1.54 29.97
C MET A 18 36.52 -2.34 28.94
N LEU A 19 36.75 -3.66 28.83
CA LEU A 19 35.96 -4.50 27.93
C LEU A 19 34.50 -4.57 28.35
N VAL A 20 34.23 -4.68 29.64
CA VAL A 20 32.85 -4.72 30.17
C VAL A 20 32.16 -3.38 29.97
N THR A 21 32.83 -2.27 30.23
CA THR A 21 32.24 -0.92 30.01
C THR A 21 32.01 -0.63 28.54
N PHE A 22 32.99 -1.02 27.66
CA PHE A 22 32.82 -0.88 26.21
C PHE A 22 31.67 -1.75 25.69
N GLY A 23 31.58 -3.01 26.14
CA GLY A 23 30.47 -3.91 25.81
C GLY A 23 29.10 -3.36 26.27
N LEU A 24 29.03 -2.74 27.46
CA LEU A 24 27.82 -2.13 27.98
C LEU A 24 27.43 -0.88 27.17
N ILE A 25 28.39 -0.06 26.76
CA ILE A 25 28.15 1.13 25.94
C ILE A 25 27.67 0.72 24.55
N VAL A 26 28.27 -0.31 23.93
CA VAL A 26 27.82 -0.82 22.63
C VAL A 26 26.44 -1.42 22.71
N PHE A 27 26.12 -2.14 23.80
CA PHE A 27 24.80 -2.72 24.03
C PHE A 27 23.74 -1.62 24.25
N LEU A 28 24.04 -0.59 25.04
CA LEU A 28 23.15 0.55 25.24
C LEU A 28 22.97 1.37 23.95
N ALA A 29 24.06 1.58 23.18
CA ALA A 29 23.96 2.25 21.88
C ALA A 29 23.10 1.45 20.88
N ALA A 30 23.24 0.12 20.85
CA ALA A 30 22.42 -0.74 20.01
C ALA A 30 20.93 -0.71 20.41
N SER A 31 20.64 -0.58 21.71
CA SER A 31 19.26 -0.48 22.23
C SER A 31 18.59 0.86 21.88
N VAL A 32 19.37 1.93 21.74
CA VAL A 32 18.85 3.29 21.38
C VAL A 32 18.64 3.41 19.87
N TYR A 33 19.26 2.51 19.06
CA TYR A 33 19.15 2.54 17.59
C TYR A 33 18.05 1.64 17.02
N SER A 34 17.06 1.23 17.83
CA SER A 34 15.80 0.71 17.32
C SER A 34 15.03 1.87 16.69
N LYS A 35 15.23 2.10 15.37
CA LYS A 35 14.44 3.06 14.61
C LYS A 35 12.98 2.67 14.77
N THR A 36 12.21 3.49 15.47
CA THR A 36 10.75 3.35 15.54
C THR A 36 10.23 3.36 14.11
N SER A 37 9.32 2.46 13.75
CA SER A 37 8.75 2.46 12.40
C SER A 37 7.89 3.70 12.23
N THR A 38 7.82 4.25 11.03
CA THR A 38 6.94 5.36 10.67
C THR A 38 5.48 5.08 11.07
N TRP A 39 5.08 3.81 10.96
CA TRP A 39 3.78 3.34 11.41
C TRP A 39 3.55 3.53 12.92
N ASP A 40 4.49 3.09 13.76
CA ASP A 40 4.34 3.15 15.23
C ASP A 40 4.52 4.57 15.76
N GLU A 41 5.23 5.44 15.03
CA GLU A 41 5.53 6.81 15.45
C GLU A 41 4.33 7.74 15.27
N TYR A 42 3.62 7.68 14.13
CA TYR A 42 2.50 8.57 13.85
C TYR A 42 1.41 7.99 12.92
N LEU A 43 1.73 7.13 11.93
CA LEU A 43 0.76 6.69 10.94
C LEU A 43 -0.39 5.88 11.54
N LYS A 44 -0.13 5.11 12.57
CA LYS A 44 -1.14 4.29 13.20
C LYS A 44 -2.28 5.16 13.76
N GLU A 45 -1.96 6.25 14.44
CA GLU A 45 -2.95 7.16 14.98
C GLU A 45 -3.74 7.87 13.86
N ASP A 46 -3.06 8.30 12.79
CA ASP A 46 -3.68 8.97 11.65
C ASP A 46 -4.65 8.05 10.88
N VAL A 47 -4.30 6.77 10.75
CA VAL A 47 -5.08 5.81 9.92
C VAL A 47 -6.20 5.14 10.70
N VAL A 48 -5.94 4.71 11.94
CA VAL A 48 -6.91 3.95 12.75
C VAL A 48 -7.49 4.74 13.93
N GLY A 49 -6.93 5.92 14.21
CA GLY A 49 -7.30 6.74 15.37
C GLY A 49 -6.99 6.02 16.67
N ASN A 50 -7.87 6.19 17.64
CA ASN A 50 -7.75 5.52 18.96
C ASN A 50 -8.26 4.07 18.96
N ARG A 51 -8.60 3.51 17.80
CA ARG A 51 -9.09 2.13 17.69
C ARG A 51 -7.94 1.13 17.85
N THR A 52 -8.24 0.00 18.46
CA THR A 52 -7.27 -1.10 18.58
C THR A 52 -7.23 -1.85 17.24
N VAL A 53 -6.02 -2.06 16.72
CA VAL A 53 -5.79 -2.87 15.53
C VAL A 53 -4.91 -4.07 15.89
N TRP A 54 -5.32 -5.27 15.47
CA TRP A 54 -4.64 -6.53 15.77
C TRP A 54 -3.91 -7.05 14.54
N TYR A 55 -2.71 -7.60 14.74
CA TYR A 55 -2.03 -8.34 13.66
C TYR A 55 -2.82 -9.64 13.37
N ASP A 56 -3.07 -9.90 12.09
CA ASP A 56 -3.80 -11.07 11.64
C ASP A 56 -3.29 -11.49 10.25
N ASP A 57 -2.94 -12.76 10.11
CA ASP A 57 -2.48 -13.35 8.85
C ASP A 57 -3.62 -13.91 7.99
N SER A 58 -4.88 -13.74 8.40
CA SER A 58 -6.06 -14.06 7.57
C SER A 58 -6.18 -13.12 6.37
N ILE A 59 -5.84 -11.84 6.53
CA ILE A 59 -5.72 -10.91 5.42
C ILE A 59 -4.28 -10.94 4.90
N LEU A 60 -4.14 -11.21 3.61
CA LEU A 60 -2.82 -11.26 2.97
C LEU A 60 -2.62 -10.07 2.04
N ILE A 61 -1.39 -9.59 2.05
CA ILE A 61 -0.87 -8.71 1.02
C ILE A 61 0.24 -9.45 0.27
N THR A 62 0.14 -9.45 -1.05
CA THR A 62 1.17 -10.04 -1.92
C THR A 62 1.74 -8.95 -2.80
N ALA A 63 3.06 -8.80 -2.76
CA ALA A 63 3.83 -7.85 -3.56
C ALA A 63 5.22 -8.44 -3.84
N PRO A 64 5.93 -8.01 -4.89
CA PRO A 64 7.31 -8.43 -5.12
C PRO A 64 8.22 -7.90 -4.00
N TYR A 65 9.13 -8.72 -3.48
CA TYR A 65 10.11 -8.27 -2.50
C TYR A 65 10.97 -7.09 -3.02
N ARG A 66 11.25 -7.07 -4.33
CA ARG A 66 11.93 -5.98 -5.04
C ARG A 66 11.13 -5.62 -6.29
N ALA A 67 10.66 -4.38 -6.37
CA ALA A 67 10.01 -3.88 -7.57
C ALA A 67 11.06 -3.53 -8.64
N LEU A 68 10.83 -3.99 -9.86
CA LEU A 68 11.61 -3.58 -11.04
C LEU A 68 11.14 -2.20 -11.53
N ASP A 69 9.84 -1.97 -11.46
CA ASP A 69 9.22 -0.67 -11.73
C ASP A 69 8.50 -0.16 -10.47
N PRO A 70 9.07 0.79 -9.73
CA PRO A 70 8.44 1.35 -8.54
C PRO A 70 7.23 2.25 -8.84
N ALA A 71 7.02 2.66 -10.09
CA ALA A 71 5.87 3.47 -10.51
C ALA A 71 4.62 2.62 -10.82
N GLY A 72 4.77 1.29 -10.92
CA GLY A 72 3.68 0.39 -11.29
C GLY A 72 3.76 -0.97 -10.59
N VAL A 73 3.91 -0.98 -9.27
CA VAL A 73 4.01 -2.20 -8.48
C VAL A 73 2.66 -2.90 -8.40
N GLU A 74 2.57 -4.09 -8.96
CA GLU A 74 1.38 -4.93 -8.82
C GLU A 74 1.31 -5.54 -7.42
N ILE A 75 0.14 -5.42 -6.80
CA ILE A 75 -0.16 -5.96 -5.47
C ILE A 75 -1.48 -6.71 -5.48
N SER A 76 -1.63 -7.65 -4.55
CA SER A 76 -2.90 -8.32 -4.28
C SER A 76 -3.19 -8.27 -2.79
N LEU A 77 -4.41 -7.88 -2.44
CA LEU A 77 -4.96 -7.88 -1.08
C LEU A 77 -6.11 -8.88 -1.07
N TYR A 78 -6.11 -9.86 -0.19
CA TYR A 78 -7.18 -10.84 -0.15
C TYR A 78 -7.38 -11.47 1.23
N ASP A 79 -8.62 -11.83 1.52
CA ASP A 79 -8.99 -12.64 2.66
C ASP A 79 -8.70 -14.12 2.33
N ARG A 80 -7.90 -14.78 3.19
CA ARG A 80 -7.56 -16.19 3.09
C ARG A 80 -8.74 -17.11 3.47
N ALA A 81 -9.65 -16.61 4.28
CA ALA A 81 -10.77 -17.36 4.82
C ALA A 81 -12.09 -16.56 4.64
N PRO A 82 -12.53 -16.32 3.38
CA PRO A 82 -13.74 -15.57 3.11
C PRO A 82 -14.96 -16.21 3.78
N GLY A 83 -15.82 -15.37 4.38
CA GLY A 83 -17.00 -15.81 5.14
C GLY A 83 -16.75 -16.12 6.60
N VAL A 84 -15.51 -16.02 7.10
CA VAL A 84 -15.18 -16.22 8.53
C VAL A 84 -15.13 -14.87 9.26
N ALA A 85 -14.58 -13.85 8.64
CA ALA A 85 -14.34 -12.55 9.27
C ALA A 85 -15.21 -11.41 8.73
N ASP A 86 -16.00 -11.62 7.68
CA ASP A 86 -16.93 -10.66 7.07
C ASP A 86 -16.32 -9.26 6.86
N TYR A 87 -15.10 -9.22 6.32
CA TYR A 87 -14.48 -7.94 6.00
C TYR A 87 -15.22 -7.25 4.87
N THR A 88 -15.53 -5.98 5.10
CA THR A 88 -16.23 -5.13 4.12
C THR A 88 -15.34 -4.03 3.58
N LYS A 89 -14.22 -3.75 4.24
CA LYS A 89 -13.31 -2.69 3.85
C LYS A 89 -11.85 -3.09 4.01
N LEU A 90 -11.04 -2.80 3.00
CA LEU A 90 -9.59 -2.92 3.03
C LEU A 90 -8.97 -1.54 2.81
N THR A 91 -8.05 -1.15 3.70
CA THR A 91 -7.25 0.07 3.54
C THR A 91 -5.81 -0.32 3.28
N LEU A 92 -5.26 0.18 2.17
CA LEU A 92 -3.86 0.02 1.81
C LEU A 92 -3.05 1.21 2.32
N VAL A 93 -2.04 0.93 3.11
CA VAL A 93 -1.07 1.92 3.60
C VAL A 93 0.32 1.56 3.09
N ILE A 94 1.04 2.53 2.58
CA ILE A 94 2.43 2.42 2.12
C ILE A 94 3.23 3.39 2.99
N ASP A 95 3.88 2.88 4.03
CA ASP A 95 4.38 3.68 5.16
C ASP A 95 5.25 4.88 4.75
N GLU A 96 6.14 4.72 3.76
CA GLU A 96 7.09 5.75 3.34
C GLU A 96 6.67 6.48 2.05
N ASN A 97 5.39 6.36 1.65
CA ASN A 97 4.87 7.18 0.56
C ASN A 97 4.54 8.60 1.04
N PRO A 98 4.59 9.62 0.16
CA PRO A 98 4.22 11.01 0.51
C PRO A 98 2.80 11.14 1.05
N THR A 99 1.90 10.27 0.58
CA THR A 99 0.55 10.07 1.12
C THR A 99 0.45 8.59 1.50
N PRO A 100 0.72 8.23 2.77
CA PRO A 100 0.80 6.83 3.18
C PRO A 100 -0.50 6.05 3.02
N CYS A 101 -1.65 6.62 3.36
CA CYS A 101 -2.95 6.04 3.07
C CYS A 101 -3.21 6.11 1.56
N CYS A 102 -2.83 5.03 0.86
CA CYS A 102 -2.83 4.98 -0.61
C CYS A 102 -4.24 4.82 -1.17
N ALA A 103 -5.01 3.87 -0.62
CA ALA A 103 -6.33 3.54 -1.12
C ALA A 103 -7.20 2.84 -0.07
N THR A 104 -8.52 3.01 -0.20
CA THR A 104 -9.52 2.19 0.48
C THR A 104 -10.39 1.48 -0.56
N PHE A 105 -10.76 0.24 -0.25
CA PHE A 105 -11.62 -0.60 -1.06
C PHE A 105 -12.78 -1.09 -0.22
N GLU A 106 -14.01 -0.81 -0.63
CA GLU A 106 -15.22 -1.26 0.04
C GLU A 106 -15.92 -2.32 -0.81
N PHE A 107 -16.35 -3.39 -0.16
CA PHE A 107 -16.93 -4.58 -0.80
C PHE A 107 -18.35 -4.78 -0.27
N HIS A 108 -19.30 -4.87 -1.20
CA HIS A 108 -20.71 -5.04 -0.88
C HIS A 108 -21.18 -6.38 -1.46
N ASP A 109 -21.42 -7.36 -0.59
CA ASP A 109 -21.85 -8.72 -0.94
C ASP A 109 -20.93 -9.47 -1.90
N ILE A 110 -19.63 -9.11 -1.92
CA ILE A 110 -18.60 -9.80 -2.69
C ILE A 110 -17.36 -10.10 -1.81
N VAL A 111 -16.57 -11.07 -2.25
CA VAL A 111 -15.34 -11.45 -1.54
C VAL A 111 -14.33 -10.31 -1.56
N PRO A 112 -13.77 -9.89 -0.41
CA PRO A 112 -12.76 -8.86 -0.32
C PRO A 112 -11.41 -9.36 -0.86
N HIS A 113 -11.29 -9.34 -2.17
CA HIS A 113 -10.08 -9.67 -2.91
C HIS A 113 -9.88 -8.67 -4.03
N ILE A 114 -8.76 -7.96 -4.03
CA ILE A 114 -8.43 -6.97 -5.04
C ILE A 114 -6.97 -7.08 -5.48
N MET A 115 -6.74 -7.06 -6.77
CA MET A 115 -5.43 -6.85 -7.37
C MET A 115 -5.41 -5.49 -8.04
N THR A 116 -4.33 -4.74 -7.86
CA THR A 116 -4.15 -3.40 -8.44
C THR A 116 -2.67 -3.08 -8.60
N ASN A 117 -2.35 -1.89 -9.13
CA ASN A 117 -1.00 -1.39 -9.22
C ASN A 117 -0.86 -0.05 -8.52
N VAL A 118 0.24 0.13 -7.80
CA VAL A 118 0.51 1.31 -6.97
C VAL A 118 1.93 1.85 -7.19
N ARG A 119 2.14 3.10 -6.81
CA ARG A 119 3.47 3.72 -6.75
C ARG A 119 4.09 3.49 -5.38
N VAL A 120 5.36 3.13 -5.34
CA VAL A 120 6.12 2.97 -4.09
C VAL A 120 7.33 3.87 -4.14
N ASN A 121 7.43 4.80 -3.18
CA ASN A 121 8.43 5.87 -3.23
C ASN A 121 9.75 5.54 -2.55
N ALA A 122 9.74 4.68 -1.54
CA ALA A 122 10.93 4.28 -0.78
C ALA A 122 10.84 2.82 -0.33
N TYR A 123 11.92 2.27 0.21
CA TYR A 123 11.91 0.98 0.91
C TYR A 123 10.96 1.08 2.09
N THR A 124 9.93 0.24 2.13
CA THR A 124 8.78 0.45 3.00
C THR A 124 8.05 -0.85 3.35
N ASP A 125 7.27 -0.81 4.42
CA ASP A 125 6.20 -1.78 4.63
C ASP A 125 4.96 -1.35 3.83
N LEU A 126 4.37 -2.31 3.11
CA LEU A 126 3.02 -2.24 2.60
C LEU A 126 2.12 -2.85 3.67
N ARG A 127 1.08 -2.14 4.10
CA ARG A 127 0.12 -2.61 5.09
C ARG A 127 -1.26 -2.71 4.49
N VAL A 128 -1.98 -3.75 4.84
CA VAL A 128 -3.42 -3.85 4.62
C VAL A 128 -4.10 -3.83 5.98
N ILE A 129 -5.07 -2.94 6.14
CA ILE A 129 -5.94 -2.89 7.31
C ILE A 129 -7.31 -3.29 6.85
N SER A 130 -7.86 -4.32 7.46
CA SER A 130 -9.21 -4.80 7.21
C SER A 130 -10.17 -4.35 8.31
N GLU A 131 -11.36 -3.99 7.90
CA GLU A 131 -12.46 -3.60 8.78
C GLU A 131 -13.68 -4.44 8.45
N ASN A 132 -14.34 -4.98 9.48
CA ASN A 132 -15.56 -5.75 9.33
C ASN A 132 -16.78 -4.94 9.79
N ASN A 133 -17.99 -5.50 9.63
CA ASN A 133 -19.25 -4.86 10.04
C ASN A 133 -19.38 -4.57 11.55
N TYR A 134 -18.42 -5.05 12.37
CA TYR A 134 -18.38 -4.85 13.82
C TYR A 134 -17.28 -3.87 14.26
N ASP A 135 -16.74 -3.07 13.35
CA ASP A 135 -15.63 -2.12 13.57
C ASP A 135 -14.35 -2.77 14.13
N VAL A 136 -14.19 -4.08 13.93
CA VAL A 136 -12.95 -4.77 14.30
C VAL A 136 -11.90 -4.55 13.24
N LEU A 137 -10.77 -3.95 13.66
CA LEU A 137 -9.63 -3.68 12.79
C LEU A 137 -8.57 -4.76 12.93
N ARG A 138 -8.10 -5.25 11.79
CA ARG A 138 -6.97 -6.17 11.70
C ARG A 138 -5.99 -5.67 10.65
N TYR A 139 -4.72 -6.02 10.78
CA TYR A 139 -3.73 -5.65 9.79
C TYR A 139 -2.74 -6.77 9.52
N ASN A 140 -2.19 -6.75 8.32
CA ASN A 140 -1.01 -7.49 7.91
C ASN A 140 -0.06 -6.57 7.15
N LYS A 141 1.20 -6.97 6.98
CA LYS A 141 2.21 -6.18 6.29
C LYS A 141 3.19 -7.03 5.52
N GLN A 142 3.75 -6.45 4.46
CA GLN A 142 4.82 -7.02 3.67
C GLN A 142 5.84 -5.94 3.31
N PHE A 143 7.12 -6.21 3.58
CA PHE A 143 8.20 -5.31 3.20
C PHE A 143 8.51 -5.39 1.71
N ILE A 144 8.73 -4.22 1.09
CA ILE A 144 9.12 -4.09 -0.32
C ILE A 144 10.33 -3.17 -0.48
N LYS A 145 11.21 -3.54 -1.42
CA LYS A 145 12.32 -2.71 -1.88
C LYS A 145 11.94 -2.04 -3.20
N ALA A 146 11.58 -0.77 -3.13
CA ALA A 146 11.29 0.08 -4.28
C ALA A 146 11.73 1.52 -3.96
N ALA A 147 11.98 2.36 -4.95
CA ALA A 147 12.35 3.75 -4.72
C ALA A 147 11.98 4.63 -5.91
N GLY A 148 11.45 5.85 -5.63
CA GLY A 148 11.23 6.88 -6.62
C GLY A 148 9.96 6.71 -7.47
N GLY A 149 9.03 5.83 -7.08
CA GLY A 149 7.82 5.56 -7.86
C GLY A 149 6.91 6.77 -8.04
N CYS A 150 6.82 7.64 -7.01
CA CYS A 150 5.97 8.83 -7.08
C CYS A 150 6.55 9.94 -7.97
N SER A 151 7.87 10.01 -8.14
CA SER A 151 8.55 10.98 -8.99
C SER A 151 8.94 10.44 -10.36
N ALA A 152 8.68 9.17 -10.64
CA ALA A 152 9.00 8.55 -11.92
C ALA A 152 8.28 9.27 -13.07
N PRO A 153 8.97 9.59 -14.19
CA PRO A 153 8.36 10.25 -15.33
C PRO A 153 7.15 9.47 -15.85
N PRO A 154 6.08 10.13 -16.27
CA PRO A 154 4.93 9.46 -16.85
C PRO A 154 5.33 8.83 -18.20
N VAL A 155 4.86 7.62 -18.44
CA VAL A 155 5.07 6.93 -19.73
C VAL A 155 3.79 7.08 -20.56
N LEU A 156 3.78 8.04 -21.47
CA LEU A 156 2.64 8.30 -22.34
C LEU A 156 2.63 7.29 -23.51
N THR A 157 2.37 6.03 -23.22
CA THR A 157 2.37 4.95 -24.22
C THR A 157 1.00 4.65 -24.80
N SER A 158 -0.06 5.18 -24.22
CA SER A 158 -1.42 4.91 -24.67
C SER A 158 -1.90 5.94 -25.69
N ASN A 159 -2.43 5.46 -26.84
CA ASN A 159 -3.16 6.28 -27.81
C ASN A 159 -4.64 6.48 -27.39
N LYS A 160 -5.04 6.00 -26.21
CA LYS A 160 -6.41 6.12 -25.72
C LYS A 160 -6.60 7.44 -24.97
N PRO A 161 -7.77 8.08 -25.10
CA PRO A 161 -8.11 9.25 -24.29
C PRO A 161 -8.07 8.95 -22.80
N PHE A 162 -7.75 9.95 -21.98
CA PHE A 162 -7.84 9.85 -20.53
C PHE A 162 -9.26 9.49 -20.11
N GLY A 163 -9.38 8.68 -19.07
CA GLY A 163 -10.65 8.21 -18.57
C GLY A 163 -11.29 7.08 -19.39
N THR A 164 -10.62 6.59 -20.45
CA THR A 164 -11.11 5.40 -21.13
C THR A 164 -11.16 4.22 -20.17
N ILE A 165 -12.34 3.67 -19.95
CA ILE A 165 -12.55 2.50 -19.10
C ILE A 165 -12.70 1.27 -19.99
N ASN A 166 -12.04 0.16 -19.61
CA ASN A 166 -12.18 -1.13 -20.26
C ASN A 166 -12.51 -2.20 -19.23
N LEU A 167 -13.52 -2.99 -19.50
CA LEU A 167 -13.95 -4.12 -18.70
C LEU A 167 -13.51 -5.41 -19.38
N ILE A 168 -12.74 -6.24 -18.68
CA ILE A 168 -12.28 -7.55 -19.14
C ILE A 168 -12.80 -8.61 -18.17
N GLN A 169 -13.47 -9.62 -18.70
CA GLN A 169 -14.03 -10.72 -17.92
C GLN A 169 -13.33 -12.03 -18.32
N THR A 170 -12.82 -12.75 -17.34
CA THR A 170 -12.11 -14.02 -17.60
C THR A 170 -12.25 -14.96 -16.40
N ASN A 171 -12.80 -16.14 -16.62
CA ASN A 171 -12.85 -17.24 -15.64
C ASN A 171 -13.40 -16.81 -14.25
N GLY A 172 -14.46 -16.02 -14.21
CA GLY A 172 -15.06 -15.55 -12.95
C GLY A 172 -14.36 -14.35 -12.31
N TRP A 173 -13.34 -13.78 -12.99
CA TRP A 173 -12.68 -12.56 -12.60
C TRP A 173 -13.10 -11.40 -13.50
N THR A 174 -13.26 -10.24 -12.89
CA THR A 174 -13.52 -8.99 -13.59
C THR A 174 -12.33 -8.05 -13.38
N LYS A 175 -11.77 -7.55 -14.49
CA LYS A 175 -10.70 -6.54 -14.49
C LYS A 175 -11.24 -5.26 -15.10
N ILE A 176 -11.23 -4.18 -14.32
CA ILE A 176 -11.46 -2.82 -14.74
C ILE A 176 -10.11 -2.19 -15.00
N LYS A 177 -9.87 -1.63 -16.18
CA LYS A 177 -8.68 -0.85 -16.49
C LYS A 177 -9.09 0.56 -16.89
N ILE A 178 -8.47 1.58 -16.26
CA ILE A 178 -8.73 3.00 -16.53
C ILE A 178 -7.45 3.62 -17.05
N TRP A 179 -7.48 4.13 -18.30
CA TRP A 179 -6.35 4.86 -18.88
C TRP A 179 -6.33 6.28 -18.33
N HIS A 180 -5.45 6.50 -17.39
CA HIS A 180 -5.28 7.79 -16.74
C HIS A 180 -3.81 7.95 -16.31
N PRO A 181 -3.19 9.14 -16.44
CA PRO A 181 -1.79 9.34 -16.09
C PRO A 181 -1.52 9.16 -14.60
N ASN A 182 -2.52 9.41 -13.76
CA ASN A 182 -2.41 9.37 -12.30
C ASN A 182 -1.14 10.11 -11.83
N PHE A 183 -1.06 11.40 -12.18
CA PHE A 183 0.05 12.24 -11.78
C PHE A 183 0.04 12.43 -10.25
N SER A 184 1.19 12.19 -9.66
CA SER A 184 1.36 12.29 -8.20
C SER A 184 1.61 13.71 -7.68
N GLY A 185 1.87 14.68 -8.56
CA GLY A 185 2.34 16.01 -8.17
C GLY A 185 3.85 16.12 -7.91
N MET A 186 4.57 14.99 -7.96
CA MET A 186 6.02 14.94 -7.74
C MET A 186 6.82 14.73 -9.04
N GLN A 187 6.15 14.71 -10.15
CA GLN A 187 6.73 14.51 -11.47
C GLN A 187 7.05 15.84 -12.14
N PHE A 188 8.07 15.84 -12.99
CA PHE A 188 8.47 17.01 -13.78
C PHE A 188 8.24 16.77 -15.25
N ASN A 189 7.70 17.77 -15.92
CA ASN A 189 7.71 17.85 -17.37
C ASN A 189 9.14 18.14 -17.84
N GLN A 190 9.76 17.20 -18.53
CA GLN A 190 11.16 17.31 -18.94
C GLN A 190 11.41 18.39 -19.99
N LEU A 191 10.39 18.77 -20.78
CA LEU A 191 10.48 19.82 -21.81
C LEU A 191 10.36 21.22 -21.20
N THR A 192 9.34 21.42 -20.34
CA THR A 192 9.07 22.74 -19.74
C THR A 192 9.82 22.94 -18.43
N ARG A 193 10.38 21.88 -17.84
CA ARG A 193 11.05 21.87 -16.52
C ARG A 193 10.15 22.37 -15.38
N SER A 194 8.85 22.23 -15.53
CA SER A 194 7.85 22.56 -14.52
C SER A 194 7.33 21.31 -13.82
N GLU A 195 6.88 21.46 -12.60
CA GLU A 195 6.15 20.42 -11.88
C GLU A 195 4.83 20.11 -12.62
N ILE A 196 4.44 18.84 -12.60
CA ILE A 196 3.15 18.40 -13.12
C ILE A 196 2.21 18.33 -11.93
N PRO A 197 1.10 19.09 -11.89
CA PRO A 197 0.14 19.03 -10.81
C PRO A 197 -0.42 17.62 -10.60
N ALA A 198 -0.81 17.29 -9.37
CA ALA A 198 -1.46 16.03 -9.07
C ALA A 198 -2.82 15.94 -9.80
N GLU A 199 -3.01 14.86 -10.55
CA GLU A 199 -4.23 14.55 -11.28
C GLU A 199 -4.37 13.03 -11.31
N TYR A 200 -5.28 12.46 -10.53
CA TYR A 200 -5.40 11.02 -10.33
C TYR A 200 -6.85 10.60 -10.12
N ILE A 201 -7.15 9.35 -10.44
CA ILE A 201 -8.45 8.74 -10.15
C ILE A 201 -8.63 8.67 -8.64
N GLU A 202 -9.56 9.46 -8.12
CA GLU A 202 -9.88 9.56 -6.70
C GLU A 202 -10.93 8.54 -6.26
N ASN A 203 -11.97 8.31 -7.09
CA ASN A 203 -13.05 7.40 -6.77
C ASN A 203 -13.43 6.53 -7.98
N VAL A 204 -13.77 5.27 -7.72
CA VAL A 204 -14.36 4.36 -8.71
C VAL A 204 -15.46 3.55 -8.04
N GLN A 205 -16.61 3.45 -8.69
CA GLN A 205 -17.75 2.65 -8.25
C GLN A 205 -18.14 1.63 -9.31
N LEU A 206 -18.35 0.39 -8.89
CA LEU A 206 -18.80 -0.71 -9.75
C LEU A 206 -20.22 -1.10 -9.37
N TYR A 207 -21.12 -0.98 -10.32
CA TYR A 207 -22.49 -1.45 -10.23
C TYR A 207 -22.70 -2.68 -11.10
N VAL A 208 -23.37 -3.68 -10.55
CA VAL A 208 -23.79 -4.89 -11.27
C VAL A 208 -25.29 -5.07 -11.03
N GLU A 209 -26.11 -5.15 -12.12
CA GLU A 209 -27.56 -5.22 -12.02
C GLU A 209 -28.10 -4.10 -11.09
N ASP A 210 -27.67 -2.85 -11.32
CA ASP A 210 -28.04 -1.64 -10.60
C ASP A 210 -27.67 -1.64 -9.09
N LYS A 211 -26.90 -2.62 -8.61
CA LYS A 211 -26.42 -2.66 -7.22
C LYS A 211 -24.96 -2.26 -7.16
N LEU A 212 -24.62 -1.34 -6.26
CA LEU A 212 -23.22 -1.06 -5.91
C LEU A 212 -22.63 -2.30 -5.26
N VAL A 213 -21.59 -2.87 -5.87
CA VAL A 213 -20.91 -4.09 -5.37
C VAL A 213 -19.50 -3.81 -4.89
N TRP A 214 -18.91 -2.71 -5.36
CA TRP A 214 -17.55 -2.34 -4.97
C TRP A 214 -17.31 -0.85 -5.16
N GLU A 215 -16.49 -0.28 -4.25
CA GLU A 215 -16.05 1.11 -4.31
C GLU A 215 -14.58 1.24 -3.96
N TYR A 216 -13.90 2.12 -4.67
CA TYR A 216 -12.52 2.52 -4.43
C TYR A 216 -12.45 4.01 -4.15
N ASN A 217 -11.66 4.39 -3.14
CA ASN A 217 -11.24 5.75 -2.90
C ASN A 217 -9.72 5.76 -2.71
N GLY A 218 -9.02 6.61 -3.46
CA GLY A 218 -7.57 6.61 -3.48
C GLY A 218 -6.93 7.99 -3.54
N THR A 219 -5.60 7.96 -3.56
CA THR A 219 -4.75 9.12 -3.52
C THR A 219 -3.68 9.06 -4.62
N ILE A 220 -2.69 9.96 -4.55
CA ILE A 220 -1.55 10.02 -5.49
C ILE A 220 -0.71 8.73 -5.53
N GLY A 221 -0.91 7.79 -4.60
CA GLY A 221 -0.20 6.51 -4.56
C GLY A 221 -0.64 5.51 -5.63
N ILE A 222 -1.71 5.77 -6.38
CA ILE A 222 -2.14 4.89 -7.45
C ILE A 222 -1.23 5.00 -8.68
N ALA A 223 -1.00 3.89 -9.40
CA ALA A 223 -0.14 3.89 -10.56
C ALA A 223 -0.83 4.47 -11.81
N GLN A 224 -0.03 4.83 -12.81
CA GLN A 224 -0.52 5.17 -14.14
C GLN A 224 -1.29 3.99 -14.75
N ASP A 225 -2.35 4.29 -15.53
CA ASP A 225 -3.18 3.28 -16.21
C ASP A 225 -3.65 2.19 -15.26
N VAL A 226 -4.21 2.63 -14.14
CA VAL A 226 -4.60 1.75 -13.03
C VAL A 226 -5.55 0.66 -13.46
N PHE A 227 -5.39 -0.51 -12.87
CA PHE A 227 -6.34 -1.58 -12.98
C PHE A 227 -6.83 -2.05 -11.60
N PHE A 228 -8.04 -2.56 -11.58
CA PHE A 228 -8.66 -3.24 -10.45
C PHE A 228 -9.17 -4.60 -10.92
N MET A 229 -8.72 -5.68 -10.30
CA MET A 229 -9.13 -7.02 -10.67
C MET A 229 -9.65 -7.75 -9.43
N MET A 230 -10.85 -8.28 -9.52
CA MET A 230 -11.57 -8.90 -8.40
C MET A 230 -12.33 -10.15 -8.83
N PRO A 231 -12.56 -11.13 -7.92
CA PRO A 231 -13.27 -12.37 -8.24
C PRO A 231 -14.79 -12.15 -8.23
N ILE A 232 -15.27 -11.38 -9.17
CA ILE A 232 -16.71 -11.14 -9.38
C ILE A 232 -17.11 -11.58 -10.79
N HIS A 233 -18.20 -12.33 -10.87
CA HIS A 233 -18.74 -12.77 -12.15
C HIS A 233 -19.73 -11.73 -12.67
N THR A 234 -19.32 -11.02 -13.73
CA THR A 234 -20.12 -9.96 -14.37
C THR A 234 -20.55 -10.33 -15.80
N GLU A 235 -20.13 -11.50 -16.30
CA GLU A 235 -20.46 -11.97 -17.66
C GLU A 235 -21.98 -12.11 -17.83
N GLY A 236 -22.51 -11.51 -18.90
CA GLY A 236 -23.93 -11.50 -19.19
C GLY A 236 -24.79 -10.62 -18.30
N LYS A 237 -24.21 -9.85 -17.40
CA LYS A 237 -24.91 -8.89 -16.52
C LYS A 237 -24.77 -7.47 -17.02
N HIS A 238 -25.70 -6.61 -16.61
CA HIS A 238 -25.57 -5.19 -16.75
C HIS A 238 -24.49 -4.66 -15.81
N VAL A 239 -23.49 -3.96 -16.35
CA VAL A 239 -22.36 -3.42 -15.59
C VAL A 239 -22.18 -1.95 -15.90
N VAL A 240 -22.21 -1.14 -14.85
CA VAL A 240 -21.91 0.29 -14.93
C VAL A 240 -20.72 0.59 -14.02
N ILE A 241 -19.78 1.37 -14.53
CA ILE A 241 -18.62 1.85 -13.80
C ILE A 241 -18.60 3.36 -13.86
N TYR A 242 -18.60 3.99 -12.70
CA TYR A 242 -18.35 5.43 -12.56
C TYR A 242 -16.95 5.62 -12.01
N ALA A 243 -16.18 6.51 -12.62
CA ALA A 243 -14.89 6.93 -12.12
C ALA A 243 -14.82 8.45 -12.09
N ARG A 244 -14.12 9.01 -11.11
CA ARG A 244 -13.91 10.44 -10.98
C ARG A 244 -12.46 10.70 -10.59
N ASP A 245 -11.85 11.73 -11.17
CA ASP A 245 -10.54 12.22 -10.76
C ASP A 245 -10.66 13.28 -9.64
N ASN A 246 -9.51 13.65 -9.06
CA ASN A 246 -9.43 14.67 -8.01
C ASN A 246 -9.69 16.10 -8.51
N LEU A 247 -9.80 16.31 -9.81
CA LEU A 247 -10.22 17.58 -10.42
C LEU A 247 -11.73 17.65 -10.69
N GLY A 248 -12.45 16.55 -10.42
CA GLY A 248 -13.91 16.43 -10.58
C GLY A 248 -14.32 15.98 -11.98
N THR A 249 -13.39 15.53 -12.83
CA THR A 249 -13.74 14.97 -14.14
C THR A 249 -14.34 13.58 -13.94
N GLU A 250 -15.49 13.33 -14.57
CA GLU A 250 -16.21 12.07 -14.46
C GLU A 250 -16.06 11.23 -15.73
N PHE A 251 -15.90 9.94 -15.55
CA PHE A 251 -15.78 8.94 -16.60
C PHE A 251 -16.78 7.82 -16.35
N THR A 252 -17.43 7.35 -17.38
CA THR A 252 -18.47 6.32 -17.25
C THR A 252 -18.25 5.21 -18.29
N TYR A 253 -18.46 3.99 -17.86
CA TYR A 253 -18.57 2.81 -18.71
C TYR A 253 -19.92 2.14 -18.44
N ASP A 254 -20.62 1.78 -19.50
CA ASP A 254 -21.87 1.04 -19.47
C ASP A 254 -21.82 0.01 -20.59
N ASN A 255 -22.01 -1.27 -20.28
CA ASN A 255 -21.89 -2.35 -21.27
C ASN A 255 -23.14 -2.54 -22.14
N ILE A 256 -24.21 -1.78 -21.90
CA ILE A 256 -25.44 -1.81 -22.71
C ILE A 256 -25.49 -0.67 -23.74
N ASN A 257 -24.70 0.38 -23.54
CA ASN A 257 -24.62 1.56 -24.42
C ASN A 257 -23.47 1.48 -25.42
#